data_8cb9a3ea48e720ec74e4e8146210f2fe
#
_entry.id   8cb9a3ea48e720ec74e4e8146210f2fe
#
_cell.length_a   1.000
_cell.length_b   1.000
_cell.length_c   1.000
_cell.angle_alpha   90.00
_cell.angle_beta   90.00
_cell.angle_gamma   90.00
#
_symmetry.space_group_name_H-M   'P 1'
#
loop_
_entity.id
_entity.type
_entity.pdbx_description
1 polymer ?
#
loop_
_entity_poly.entity_id
_entity_poly.type
_entity_poly.pdbx_seq_one_letter_code
_entity_poly.pdbx_strand_id
1 'polypeptide(L)'
;MIAMPSSKLLLTATLFFTASALALGQSTITDPGAKQMCASVKDIELPAADRPTSAEEKALAKCSSADLYFGFGKTADPVKARKCAYAEMDRNDKTLIGGKAILMMIYTNGKGATRNFDAAIKLACSLGGGPGDDAGRVYQLDRLKKQNWAGNNFSVCDHSSAREMYEQCAILSERFDKIERDQKLNELTAAWKPADKKAFQTFMEEANRFYEIQAKNGVNLEGTFEIQEEIFFKNNLLTSLQAFERGELPNYTAEEFQKAEAAEQAAYQRTQNGPDTKWGTITRESVRKSQDEWLHYRNAWIAFARQKYPGVSEQSWKAWLDTDRTGMFNRFLH
;
A
#
# COMPACT_ATOMS: atom_id res chain seq x y z
N MET A 1 -74.52 23.37 -42.51
CA MET A 1 -73.99 23.60 -41.14
C MET A 1 -74.18 22.35 -40.38
N ILE A 2 -73.12 21.56 -40.27
CA ILE A 2 -73.12 20.23 -39.61
C ILE A 2 -72.16 20.33 -38.44
N ALA A 3 -72.73 20.18 -37.25
CA ALA A 3 -71.94 20.17 -35.98
C ALA A 3 -71.35 18.80 -35.76
N MET A 4 -70.02 18.73 -35.49
CA MET A 4 -69.30 17.51 -35.03
C MET A 4 -69.23 17.50 -33.55
N PRO A 5 -69.37 16.34 -32.88
CA PRO A 5 -69.26 16.23 -31.45
C PRO A 5 -67.76 15.99 -30.99
N SER A 6 -67.40 16.66 -29.90
CA SER A 6 -66.11 16.55 -29.25
C SER A 6 -65.97 15.21 -28.53
N SER A 7 -65.00 14.40 -28.92
CA SER A 7 -64.59 13.16 -28.22
C SER A 7 -63.56 13.49 -27.13
N LYS A 8 -63.90 13.32 -25.85
CA LYS A 8 -62.94 13.42 -24.74
C LYS A 8 -62.18 12.10 -24.61
N LEU A 9 -60.90 12.13 -24.94
CA LEU A 9 -59.96 11.03 -24.66
C LEU A 9 -59.54 11.11 -23.19
N LEU A 10 -59.95 10.14 -22.39
CA LEU A 10 -59.40 9.90 -21.06
C LEU A 10 -58.03 9.23 -21.22
N LEU A 11 -56.95 9.91 -20.87
CA LEU A 11 -55.63 9.35 -20.74
C LEU A 11 -55.52 8.74 -19.32
N THR A 12 -55.57 7.41 -19.20
CA THR A 12 -55.21 6.69 -18.01
C THR A 12 -53.69 6.59 -17.95
N ALA A 13 -53.04 7.37 -17.07
CA ALA A 13 -51.63 7.28 -16.78
C ALA A 13 -51.38 6.06 -15.90
N THR A 14 -50.85 4.99 -16.49
CA THR A 14 -50.33 3.84 -15.77
C THR A 14 -48.94 4.18 -15.19
N LEU A 15 -48.88 4.45 -13.90
CA LEU A 15 -47.59 4.59 -13.17
C LEU A 15 -46.90 3.23 -13.15
N PHE A 16 -45.87 3.04 -13.97
CA PHE A 16 -44.90 1.98 -13.80
C PHE A 16 -43.99 2.35 -12.65
N PHE A 17 -44.22 1.75 -11.48
CA PHE A 17 -43.22 1.68 -10.42
C PHE A 17 -42.10 0.74 -10.90
N THR A 18 -41.05 1.32 -11.45
CA THR A 18 -39.78 0.60 -11.61
C THR A 18 -39.13 0.49 -10.24
N ALA A 19 -39.28 -0.67 -9.60
CA ALA A 19 -38.48 -1.02 -8.47
C ALA A 19 -37.01 -1.05 -8.93
N SER A 20 -36.27 0.01 -8.62
CA SER A 20 -34.81 0.01 -8.75
C SER A 20 -34.30 -1.01 -7.75
N ALA A 21 -34.06 -2.24 -8.21
CA ALA A 21 -33.28 -3.22 -7.47
C ALA A 21 -31.92 -2.59 -7.20
N LEU A 22 -31.66 -2.21 -5.95
CA LEU A 22 -30.34 -1.87 -5.45
C LEU A 22 -29.43 -3.03 -5.84
N ALA A 23 -28.53 -2.79 -6.77
CA ALA A 23 -27.47 -3.73 -7.11
C ALA A 23 -26.58 -3.88 -5.88
N LEU A 24 -26.91 -4.83 -5.02
CA LEU A 24 -26.00 -5.40 -4.03
C LEU A 24 -24.79 -5.86 -4.81
N GLY A 25 -23.61 -5.37 -4.47
CA GLY A 25 -22.37 -5.70 -5.13
C GLY A 25 -22.30 -7.21 -5.36
N GLN A 26 -22.26 -7.62 -6.63
CA GLN A 26 -22.24 -9.03 -6.97
C GLN A 26 -20.94 -9.63 -6.41
N SER A 27 -21.11 -10.72 -5.62
CA SER A 27 -19.98 -11.50 -5.14
C SER A 27 -19.13 -11.95 -6.33
N THR A 28 -17.83 -11.69 -6.29
CA THR A 28 -16.86 -12.16 -7.29
C THR A 28 -16.55 -13.64 -7.15
N ILE A 29 -17.02 -14.29 -6.08
CA ILE A 29 -16.79 -15.71 -5.78
C ILE A 29 -17.39 -16.60 -6.87
N THR A 30 -16.53 -17.35 -7.56
CA THR A 30 -16.93 -18.32 -8.58
C THR A 30 -16.94 -19.76 -8.04
N ASP A 31 -16.16 -20.04 -7.01
CA ASP A 31 -16.01 -21.35 -6.37
C ASP A 31 -17.35 -21.85 -5.78
N PRO A 32 -17.83 -23.07 -6.11
CA PRO A 32 -19.11 -23.60 -5.67
C PRO A 32 -19.22 -23.80 -4.16
N GLY A 33 -18.15 -24.26 -3.50
CA GLY A 33 -18.12 -24.48 -2.05
C GLY A 33 -18.20 -23.17 -1.27
N ALA A 34 -17.43 -22.18 -1.67
CA ALA A 34 -17.49 -20.84 -1.08
C ALA A 34 -18.86 -20.18 -1.33
N LYS A 35 -19.46 -20.35 -2.52
CA LYS A 35 -20.84 -19.90 -2.79
C LYS A 35 -21.85 -20.51 -1.82
N GLN A 36 -21.75 -21.82 -1.55
CA GLN A 36 -22.64 -22.49 -0.61
C GLN A 36 -22.48 -21.95 0.82
N MET A 37 -21.24 -21.70 1.26
CA MET A 37 -20.97 -21.07 2.56
C MET A 37 -21.54 -19.66 2.63
N CYS A 38 -21.38 -18.87 1.58
CA CYS A 38 -21.97 -17.53 1.51
C CYS A 38 -23.49 -17.57 1.53
N ALA A 39 -24.12 -18.53 0.86
CA ALA A 39 -25.57 -18.71 0.89
C ALA A 39 -26.08 -19.04 2.30
N SER A 40 -25.32 -19.81 3.10
CA SER A 40 -25.72 -20.17 4.48
C SER A 40 -25.72 -18.99 5.46
N VAL A 41 -24.98 -17.91 5.15
CA VAL A 41 -24.87 -16.71 6.00
C VAL A 41 -25.56 -15.47 5.41
N LYS A 42 -26.22 -15.60 4.25
CA LYS A 42 -26.78 -14.45 3.52
C LYS A 42 -27.81 -13.66 4.34
N ASP A 43 -28.63 -14.36 5.11
CA ASP A 43 -29.72 -13.79 5.89
C ASP A 43 -29.31 -13.40 7.33
N ILE A 44 -28.03 -13.59 7.70
CA ILE A 44 -27.52 -13.17 9.01
C ILE A 44 -27.45 -11.64 9.03
N GLU A 45 -28.02 -11.04 10.05
CA GLU A 45 -27.88 -9.61 10.30
C GLU A 45 -26.61 -9.34 11.11
N LEU A 46 -25.89 -8.26 10.73
CA LEU A 46 -24.79 -7.78 11.54
C LEU A 46 -25.35 -7.18 12.84
N PRO A 47 -24.67 -7.37 14.00
CA PRO A 47 -25.20 -6.96 15.30
C PRO A 47 -25.55 -5.46 15.33
N ALA A 48 -26.81 -5.12 15.54
CA ALA A 48 -27.28 -3.73 15.57
C ALA A 48 -26.65 -2.93 16.72
N ALA A 49 -26.39 -3.58 17.86
CA ALA A 49 -25.73 -2.95 19.01
C ALA A 49 -24.27 -2.54 18.73
N ASP A 50 -23.66 -3.05 17.67
CA ASP A 50 -22.28 -2.73 17.28
C ASP A 50 -22.18 -1.51 16.37
N ARG A 51 -23.31 -1.04 15.84
CA ARG A 51 -23.38 0.15 14.99
C ARG A 51 -23.19 1.45 15.80
N PRO A 52 -22.71 2.51 15.15
CA PRO A 52 -22.71 3.83 15.77
C PRO A 52 -24.15 4.32 15.97
N THR A 53 -24.37 5.15 16.97
CA THR A 53 -25.58 5.96 17.09
C THR A 53 -25.57 7.10 16.08
N SER A 54 -26.71 7.70 15.77
CA SER A 54 -26.78 8.84 14.82
C SER A 54 -25.93 10.05 15.25
N ALA A 55 -25.70 10.23 16.55
CA ALA A 55 -24.80 11.26 17.05
C ALA A 55 -23.33 10.91 16.78
N GLU A 56 -22.95 9.65 16.94
CA GLU A 56 -21.59 9.16 16.66
C GLU A 56 -21.28 9.16 15.17
N GLU A 57 -22.23 8.84 14.28
CA GLU A 57 -22.06 8.86 12.84
C GLU A 57 -21.55 10.19 12.31
N LYS A 58 -22.09 11.31 12.83
CA LYS A 58 -21.63 12.66 12.47
C LYS A 58 -20.16 12.89 12.85
N ALA A 59 -19.76 12.40 14.01
CA ALA A 59 -18.36 12.49 14.47
C ALA A 59 -17.41 11.57 13.68
N LEU A 60 -17.95 10.54 13.02
CA LEU A 60 -17.20 9.55 12.25
C LEU A 60 -17.17 9.86 10.73
N ALA A 61 -17.67 11.00 10.29
CA ALA A 61 -17.78 11.35 8.86
C ALA A 61 -16.46 11.27 8.08
N LYS A 62 -15.32 11.52 8.74
CA LYS A 62 -13.97 11.50 8.15
C LYS A 62 -13.04 10.49 8.86
N CYS A 63 -13.60 9.48 9.51
CA CYS A 63 -12.78 8.48 10.17
C CYS A 63 -12.17 7.48 9.18
N SER A 64 -11.05 6.88 9.57
CA SER A 64 -10.45 5.69 8.94
C SER A 64 -10.53 4.54 9.94
N SER A 65 -11.30 3.50 9.59
CA SER A 65 -11.43 2.32 10.45
C SER A 65 -10.11 1.55 10.54
N ALA A 66 -9.33 1.51 9.46
CA ALA A 66 -8.01 0.91 9.44
C ALA A 66 -7.05 1.64 10.41
N ASP A 67 -6.99 2.98 10.38
CA ASP A 67 -6.13 3.74 11.28
C ASP A 67 -6.49 3.52 12.76
N LEU A 68 -7.78 3.41 13.04
CA LEU A 68 -8.27 3.15 14.39
C LEU A 68 -7.99 1.71 14.84
N TYR A 69 -8.13 0.74 13.95
CA TYR A 69 -7.93 -0.68 14.26
C TYR A 69 -6.45 -1.01 14.49
N PHE A 70 -5.59 -0.53 13.60
CA PHE A 70 -4.16 -0.79 13.63
C PHE A 70 -3.38 0.18 14.52
N GLY A 71 -3.95 1.33 14.87
CA GLY A 71 -3.28 2.34 15.70
C GLY A 71 -2.31 3.25 14.93
N PHE A 72 -2.56 3.50 13.64
CA PHE A 72 -1.71 4.38 12.85
C PHE A 72 -1.88 5.85 13.27
N GLY A 73 -0.76 6.47 13.69
CA GLY A 73 -0.73 7.86 14.16
C GLY A 73 -1.41 8.13 15.52
N LYS A 74 -1.93 7.09 16.17
CA LYS A 74 -2.60 7.14 17.49
C LYS A 74 -2.67 5.75 18.10
N THR A 75 -3.05 5.67 19.37
CA THR A 75 -3.33 4.39 20.02
C THR A 75 -4.50 3.67 19.32
N ALA A 76 -4.37 2.37 19.13
CA ALA A 76 -5.42 1.54 18.55
C ALA A 76 -6.70 1.59 19.42
N ASP A 77 -7.84 1.78 18.76
CA ASP A 77 -9.17 1.77 19.37
C ASP A 77 -10.12 0.90 18.56
N PRO A 78 -10.10 -0.43 18.76
CA PRO A 78 -10.93 -1.35 17.98
C PRO A 78 -12.43 -1.14 18.14
N VAL A 79 -12.92 -0.59 19.27
CA VAL A 79 -14.34 -0.28 19.47
C VAL A 79 -14.74 0.88 18.58
N LYS A 80 -13.94 1.95 18.55
CA LYS A 80 -14.16 3.08 17.65
C LYS A 80 -13.94 2.70 16.19
N ALA A 81 -12.95 1.81 15.90
CA ALA A 81 -12.72 1.25 14.58
C ALA A 81 -13.97 0.53 14.04
N ARG A 82 -14.63 -0.28 14.88
CA ARG A 82 -15.88 -0.95 14.53
C ARG A 82 -16.96 0.03 14.10
N LYS A 83 -17.22 1.05 14.90
CA LYS A 83 -18.23 2.09 14.58
C LYS A 83 -17.88 2.85 13.31
N CYS A 84 -16.62 3.19 13.15
CA CYS A 84 -16.10 3.82 11.92
C CYS A 84 -16.31 2.92 10.71
N ALA A 85 -16.02 1.62 10.82
CA ALA A 85 -16.16 0.66 9.73
C ALA A 85 -17.62 0.50 9.27
N TYR A 86 -18.59 0.56 10.18
CA TYR A 86 -20.00 0.64 9.79
C TYR A 86 -20.30 1.93 9.02
N ALA A 87 -19.82 3.09 9.49
CA ALA A 87 -20.03 4.36 8.80
C ALA A 87 -19.37 4.37 7.41
N GLU A 88 -18.20 3.74 7.23
CA GLU A 88 -17.56 3.56 5.92
C GLU A 88 -18.41 2.67 5.00
N MET A 89 -18.96 1.56 5.50
CA MET A 89 -19.86 0.70 4.73
C MET A 89 -21.12 1.45 4.27
N ASP A 90 -21.73 2.21 5.16
CA ASP A 90 -22.97 2.93 4.86
C ASP A 90 -22.74 4.06 3.83
N ARG A 91 -21.52 4.65 3.81
CA ARG A 91 -21.07 5.57 2.77
C ARG A 91 -20.64 4.90 1.46
N ASN A 92 -20.67 3.56 1.41
CA ASN A 92 -20.19 2.77 0.26
C ASN A 92 -18.74 3.09 -0.11
N ASP A 93 -17.89 3.26 0.91
CA ASP A 93 -16.45 3.46 0.73
C ASP A 93 -15.85 2.27 -0.03
N LYS A 94 -15.04 2.56 -1.06
CA LYS A 94 -14.44 1.55 -1.94
C LYS A 94 -13.07 1.07 -1.47
N THR A 95 -12.59 1.56 -0.33
CA THR A 95 -11.30 1.14 0.24
C THR A 95 -11.34 -0.35 0.57
N LEU A 96 -10.46 -1.14 -0.07
CA LEU A 96 -10.41 -2.60 0.12
C LEU A 96 -10.08 -2.98 1.57
N ILE A 97 -9.14 -2.28 2.21
CA ILE A 97 -8.81 -2.44 3.63
C ILE A 97 -9.50 -1.32 4.43
N GLY A 98 -10.81 -1.31 4.41
CA GLY A 98 -11.68 -0.36 5.10
C GLY A 98 -12.87 -1.08 5.73
N GLY A 99 -14.03 -0.46 5.76
CA GLY A 99 -15.23 -0.86 6.46
C GLY A 99 -15.49 -2.36 6.58
N LYS A 100 -15.72 -3.05 5.45
CA LYS A 100 -16.01 -4.49 5.45
C LYS A 100 -14.84 -5.34 5.94
N ALA A 101 -13.62 -5.03 5.48
CA ALA A 101 -12.42 -5.77 5.86
C ALA A 101 -12.12 -5.62 7.35
N ILE A 102 -12.23 -4.41 7.87
CA ILE A 102 -12.00 -4.13 9.30
C ILE A 102 -13.07 -4.81 10.15
N LEU A 103 -14.35 -4.75 9.79
CA LEU A 103 -15.41 -5.48 10.52
C LEU A 103 -15.18 -6.99 10.48
N MET A 104 -14.80 -7.56 9.34
CA MET A 104 -14.45 -8.97 9.21
C MET A 104 -13.32 -9.35 10.20
N MET A 105 -12.26 -8.57 10.28
CA MET A 105 -11.17 -8.79 11.22
C MET A 105 -11.62 -8.61 12.68
N ILE A 106 -12.45 -7.61 12.99
CA ILE A 106 -13.00 -7.36 14.32
C ILE A 106 -13.80 -8.57 14.80
N TYR A 107 -14.73 -9.07 13.97
CA TYR A 107 -15.55 -10.21 14.33
C TYR A 107 -14.76 -11.53 14.37
N THR A 108 -13.79 -11.72 13.52
CA THR A 108 -12.92 -12.91 13.54
C THR A 108 -12.03 -12.92 14.77
N ASN A 109 -11.36 -11.80 15.06
CA ASN A 109 -10.38 -11.70 16.13
C ASN A 109 -11.02 -11.51 17.52
N GLY A 110 -12.31 -11.16 17.58
CA GLY A 110 -12.96 -10.79 18.84
C GLY A 110 -12.38 -9.51 19.45
N LYS A 111 -11.88 -8.60 18.61
CA LYS A 111 -11.14 -7.40 19.01
C LYS A 111 -11.96 -6.15 18.67
N GLY A 112 -12.64 -5.59 19.67
CA GLY A 112 -13.57 -4.46 19.50
C GLY A 112 -15.05 -4.87 19.39
N ALA A 113 -15.34 -6.18 19.28
CA ALA A 113 -16.66 -6.79 19.38
C ALA A 113 -16.55 -8.22 19.88
N THR A 114 -17.67 -8.80 20.28
CA THR A 114 -17.76 -10.26 20.53
C THR A 114 -17.49 -11.01 19.23
N ARG A 115 -16.65 -12.06 19.29
CA ARG A 115 -16.34 -12.90 18.13
C ARG A 115 -17.61 -13.45 17.49
N ASN A 116 -17.68 -13.33 16.15
CA ASN A 116 -18.80 -13.80 15.36
C ASN A 116 -18.34 -14.21 13.96
N PHE A 117 -18.03 -15.49 13.80
CA PHE A 117 -17.56 -16.03 12.53
C PHE A 117 -18.60 -15.93 11.41
N ASP A 118 -19.89 -16.05 11.72
CA ASP A 118 -20.93 -15.97 10.69
C ASP A 118 -21.04 -14.55 10.12
N ALA A 119 -20.94 -13.54 10.98
CA ALA A 119 -20.82 -12.13 10.55
C ALA A 119 -19.54 -11.91 9.73
N ALA A 120 -18.40 -12.49 10.15
CA ALA A 120 -17.14 -12.38 9.42
C ALA A 120 -17.22 -13.04 8.04
N ILE A 121 -17.81 -14.25 7.93
CA ILE A 121 -18.00 -14.94 6.64
C ILE A 121 -18.92 -14.12 5.72
N LYS A 122 -20.04 -13.60 6.25
CA LYS A 122 -20.92 -12.71 5.47
C LYS A 122 -20.18 -11.51 4.88
N LEU A 123 -19.33 -10.87 5.66
CA LEU A 123 -18.50 -9.74 5.21
C LEU A 123 -17.47 -10.18 4.15
N ALA A 124 -16.82 -11.31 4.35
CA ALA A 124 -15.87 -11.88 3.38
C ALA A 124 -16.53 -12.17 2.03
N CYS A 125 -17.78 -12.65 2.02
CA CYS A 125 -18.54 -12.95 0.80
C CYS A 125 -18.79 -11.72 -0.09
N SER A 126 -18.64 -10.52 0.43
CA SER A 126 -18.92 -9.26 -0.29
C SER A 126 -17.75 -8.28 -0.25
N LEU A 127 -16.56 -8.74 0.16
CA LEU A 127 -15.40 -7.86 0.31
C LEU A 127 -14.82 -7.44 -1.04
N GLY A 128 -14.61 -8.40 -1.94
CA GLY A 128 -13.90 -8.20 -3.19
C GLY A 128 -12.38 -8.40 -3.02
N GLY A 129 -11.66 -8.17 -4.10
CA GLY A 129 -10.18 -8.33 -4.17
C GLY A 129 -9.75 -9.42 -5.15
N GLY A 130 -10.69 -10.26 -5.59
CA GLY A 130 -10.47 -11.30 -6.59
C GLY A 130 -11.10 -12.63 -6.21
N PRO A 131 -11.57 -13.44 -7.19
CA PRO A 131 -12.34 -14.65 -6.93
C PRO A 131 -11.61 -15.68 -6.05
N GLY A 132 -10.30 -15.83 -6.23
CA GLY A 132 -9.48 -16.76 -5.45
C GLY A 132 -9.26 -16.28 -4.01
N ASP A 133 -9.01 -15.01 -3.82
CA ASP A 133 -8.81 -14.41 -2.50
C ASP A 133 -10.12 -14.45 -1.69
N ASP A 134 -11.24 -14.13 -2.34
CA ASP A 134 -12.55 -14.13 -1.70
C ASP A 134 -12.94 -15.55 -1.23
N ALA A 135 -12.76 -16.57 -2.08
CA ALA A 135 -13.01 -17.96 -1.73
C ALA A 135 -12.05 -18.43 -0.61
N GLY A 136 -10.77 -18.11 -0.72
CA GLY A 136 -9.76 -18.45 0.29
C GLY A 136 -10.10 -17.91 1.67
N ARG A 137 -10.51 -16.66 1.77
CA ARG A 137 -10.97 -16.04 3.03
C ARG A 137 -12.19 -16.74 3.63
N VAL A 138 -13.20 -17.05 2.80
CA VAL A 138 -14.40 -17.76 3.24
C VAL A 138 -14.04 -19.14 3.81
N TYR A 139 -13.18 -19.90 3.11
CA TYR A 139 -12.72 -21.20 3.59
C TYR A 139 -11.89 -21.10 4.88
N GLN A 140 -11.03 -20.11 4.98
CA GLN A 140 -10.25 -19.89 6.21
C GLN A 140 -11.16 -19.59 7.40
N LEU A 141 -12.13 -18.69 7.24
CA LEU A 141 -13.05 -18.31 8.32
C LEU A 141 -13.94 -19.47 8.75
N ASP A 142 -14.45 -20.28 7.81
CA ASP A 142 -15.21 -21.50 8.11
C ASP A 142 -14.37 -22.53 8.89
N ARG A 143 -13.11 -22.72 8.48
CA ARG A 143 -12.15 -23.57 9.21
C ARG A 143 -11.92 -23.07 10.62
N LEU A 144 -11.66 -21.78 10.81
CA LEU A 144 -11.45 -21.16 12.12
C LEU A 144 -12.69 -21.33 13.01
N LYS A 145 -13.90 -21.15 12.45
CA LYS A 145 -15.17 -21.40 13.13
C LYS A 145 -15.28 -22.86 13.63
N LYS A 146 -15.03 -23.84 12.75
CA LYS A 146 -15.09 -25.28 13.08
C LYS A 146 -14.07 -25.68 14.15
N GLN A 147 -12.93 -24.99 14.19
CA GLN A 147 -11.88 -25.23 15.19
C GLN A 147 -12.11 -24.48 16.50
N ASN A 148 -13.21 -23.76 16.67
CA ASN A 148 -13.45 -22.87 17.82
C ASN A 148 -12.22 -21.97 18.10
N TRP A 149 -11.63 -21.43 17.03
CA TRP A 149 -10.39 -20.67 17.11
C TRP A 149 -10.51 -19.46 18.04
N ALA A 150 -9.56 -19.34 18.99
CA ALA A 150 -9.54 -18.31 20.02
C ALA A 150 -8.43 -17.25 19.82
N GLY A 151 -7.64 -17.34 18.73
CA GLY A 151 -6.60 -16.39 18.41
C GLY A 151 -7.14 -14.99 18.06
N ASN A 152 -6.23 -14.06 17.80
CA ASN A 152 -6.56 -12.65 17.51
C ASN A 152 -5.69 -12.01 16.44
N ASN A 153 -5.07 -12.83 15.59
CA ASN A 153 -4.12 -12.43 14.55
C ASN A 153 -4.56 -12.77 13.12
N PHE A 154 -5.85 -13.05 12.89
CA PHE A 154 -6.40 -13.16 11.55
C PHE A 154 -6.25 -11.83 10.81
N SER A 155 -5.77 -11.88 9.57
CA SER A 155 -5.61 -10.72 8.69
C SER A 155 -6.38 -10.88 7.38
N VAL A 156 -6.93 -9.80 6.88
CA VAL A 156 -7.49 -9.76 5.52
C VAL A 156 -6.42 -10.08 4.47
N CYS A 157 -5.16 -9.86 4.80
CA CYS A 157 -4.01 -10.10 3.94
C CYS A 157 -3.51 -11.55 3.93
N ASP A 158 -4.07 -12.45 4.74
CA ASP A 158 -3.72 -13.88 4.71
C ASP A 158 -4.04 -14.53 3.34
N HIS A 159 -4.95 -13.93 2.57
CA HIS A 159 -5.28 -14.27 1.18
C HIS A 159 -5.24 -13.00 0.33
N SER A 160 -4.13 -12.77 -0.37
CA SER A 160 -3.86 -11.57 -1.15
C SER A 160 -3.09 -11.90 -2.44
N SER A 161 -3.60 -12.86 -3.23
CA SER A 161 -2.98 -13.27 -4.49
C SER A 161 -3.41 -12.40 -5.68
N ALA A 162 -4.59 -11.79 -5.61
CA ALA A 162 -5.04 -10.85 -6.63
C ALA A 162 -4.27 -9.53 -6.52
N ARG A 163 -3.90 -8.96 -7.68
CA ARG A 163 -3.04 -7.77 -7.77
C ARG A 163 -3.50 -6.63 -6.85
N GLU A 164 -4.78 -6.28 -6.90
CA GLU A 164 -5.31 -5.17 -6.10
C GLU A 164 -5.20 -5.42 -4.59
N MET A 165 -5.56 -6.60 -4.13
CA MET A 165 -5.46 -6.95 -2.70
C MET A 165 -4.01 -7.03 -2.26
N TYR A 166 -3.14 -7.62 -3.08
CA TYR A 166 -1.71 -7.70 -2.81
C TYR A 166 -1.09 -6.30 -2.65
N GLU A 167 -1.41 -5.37 -3.54
CA GLU A 167 -0.94 -3.98 -3.47
C GLU A 167 -1.42 -3.29 -2.19
N GLN A 168 -2.70 -3.41 -1.85
CA GLN A 168 -3.24 -2.82 -0.61
C GLN A 168 -2.61 -3.44 0.64
N CYS A 169 -2.33 -4.74 0.63
CA CYS A 169 -1.62 -5.40 1.71
C CYS A 169 -0.15 -4.97 1.81
N ALA A 170 0.52 -4.72 0.68
CA ALA A 170 1.87 -4.17 0.67
C ALA A 170 1.89 -2.74 1.25
N ILE A 171 0.92 -1.90 0.89
CA ILE A 171 0.74 -0.56 1.46
C ILE A 171 0.49 -0.64 2.98
N LEU A 172 -0.35 -1.57 3.42
CA LEU A 172 -0.61 -1.78 4.84
C LEU A 172 0.67 -2.22 5.59
N SER A 173 1.43 -3.17 5.03
CA SER A 173 2.71 -3.61 5.59
C SER A 173 3.71 -2.46 5.71
N GLU A 174 3.85 -1.65 4.66
CA GLU A 174 4.76 -0.48 4.69
C GLU A 174 4.39 0.50 5.81
N ARG A 175 3.13 0.66 6.15
CA ARG A 175 2.75 1.54 7.27
C ARG A 175 3.29 1.05 8.62
N PHE A 176 3.37 -0.27 8.83
CA PHE A 176 4.02 -0.84 10.01
C PHE A 176 5.55 -0.72 9.92
N ASP A 177 6.12 -1.12 8.78
CA ASP A 177 7.56 -1.08 8.55
C ASP A 177 8.10 0.35 8.66
N LYS A 178 7.34 1.35 8.21
CA LYS A 178 7.67 2.76 8.36
C LYS A 178 7.78 3.17 9.83
N ILE A 179 6.88 2.72 10.69
CA ILE A 179 6.93 3.05 12.13
C ILE A 179 8.22 2.48 12.74
N GLU A 180 8.54 1.25 12.45
CA GLU A 180 9.77 0.60 12.93
C GLU A 180 11.03 1.27 12.35
N ARG A 181 11.01 1.58 11.07
CA ARG A 181 12.11 2.27 10.37
C ARG A 181 12.33 3.68 10.94
N ASP A 182 11.27 4.45 11.14
CA ASP A 182 11.34 5.80 11.72
C ASP A 182 11.87 5.74 13.17
N GLN A 183 11.47 4.74 13.95
CA GLN A 183 12.00 4.53 15.29
C GLN A 183 13.50 4.24 15.25
N LYS A 184 13.95 3.30 14.43
CA LYS A 184 15.38 2.96 14.25
C LYS A 184 16.21 4.16 13.76
N LEU A 185 15.66 4.97 12.83
CA LEU A 185 16.32 6.20 12.38
C LEU A 185 16.42 7.24 13.51
N ASN A 186 15.38 7.41 14.30
CA ASN A 186 15.40 8.32 15.44
C ASN A 186 16.41 7.90 16.50
N GLU A 187 16.48 6.61 16.81
CA GLU A 187 17.48 6.05 17.74
C GLU A 187 18.90 6.25 17.19
N LEU A 188 19.15 5.95 15.92
CA LEU A 188 20.43 6.10 15.25
C LEU A 188 20.91 7.57 15.24
N THR A 189 19.99 8.49 14.98
CA THR A 189 20.31 9.92 14.86
C THR A 189 20.25 10.67 16.19
N ALA A 190 19.83 10.04 17.29
CA ALA A 190 19.60 10.70 18.58
C ALA A 190 20.82 11.47 19.06
N ALA A 191 22.00 10.87 18.97
CA ALA A 191 23.28 11.44 19.41
C ALA A 191 23.95 12.36 18.36
N TRP A 192 23.38 12.55 17.17
CA TRP A 192 23.96 13.39 16.13
C TRP A 192 23.92 14.87 16.49
N LYS A 193 24.94 15.60 16.05
CA LYS A 193 24.97 17.06 16.22
C LYS A 193 23.83 17.73 15.44
N PRO A 194 23.35 18.91 15.90
CA PRO A 194 22.26 19.61 15.20
C PRO A 194 22.56 19.90 13.71
N ALA A 195 23.83 20.20 13.36
CA ALA A 195 24.24 20.42 11.97
C ALA A 195 24.11 19.14 11.13
N ASP A 196 24.46 17.97 11.68
CA ASP A 196 24.37 16.68 10.99
C ASP A 196 22.90 16.30 10.77
N LYS A 197 22.04 16.52 11.77
CA LYS A 197 20.58 16.30 11.66
C LYS A 197 19.97 17.19 10.57
N LYS A 198 20.36 18.45 10.52
CA LYS A 198 19.90 19.38 9.48
C LYS A 198 20.35 18.96 8.08
N ALA A 199 21.63 18.58 7.93
CA ALA A 199 22.16 18.09 6.67
C ALA A 199 21.43 16.80 6.22
N PHE A 200 21.12 15.91 7.15
CA PHE A 200 20.37 14.69 6.88
C PHE A 200 18.92 14.99 6.45
N GLN A 201 18.25 15.95 7.08
CA GLN A 201 16.89 16.36 6.66
C GLN A 201 16.87 16.86 5.21
N THR A 202 17.82 17.73 4.84
CA THR A 202 17.95 18.21 3.46
C THR A 202 18.23 17.07 2.49
N PHE A 203 19.11 16.15 2.87
CA PHE A 203 19.37 14.94 2.07
C PHE A 203 18.09 14.10 1.88
N MET A 204 17.31 13.90 2.95
CA MET A 204 16.09 13.07 2.90
C MET A 204 15.00 13.64 1.96
N GLU A 205 14.95 14.96 1.76
CA GLU A 205 14.06 15.59 0.79
C GLU A 205 14.37 15.12 -0.64
N GLU A 206 15.65 15.15 -1.02
CA GLU A 206 16.10 14.67 -2.33
C GLU A 206 16.05 13.15 -2.46
N ALA A 207 16.36 12.42 -1.39
CA ALA A 207 16.27 10.97 -1.36
C ALA A 207 14.84 10.47 -1.59
N ASN A 208 13.86 11.05 -0.92
CA ASN A 208 12.46 10.67 -1.09
C ASN A 208 11.97 10.96 -2.52
N ARG A 209 12.38 12.09 -3.12
CA ARG A 209 12.06 12.43 -4.50
C ARG A 209 12.67 11.41 -5.47
N PHE A 210 13.94 11.08 -5.29
CA PHE A 210 14.59 10.07 -6.12
C PHE A 210 13.92 8.69 -5.98
N TYR A 211 13.59 8.26 -4.76
CA TYR A 211 12.97 6.94 -4.53
C TYR A 211 11.61 6.84 -5.23
N GLU A 212 10.77 7.89 -5.15
CA GLU A 212 9.50 7.96 -5.87
C GLU A 212 9.69 7.90 -7.39
N ILE A 213 10.60 8.71 -7.94
CA ILE A 213 10.86 8.77 -9.38
C ILE A 213 11.47 7.45 -9.87
N GLN A 214 12.41 6.87 -9.13
CA GLN A 214 13.04 5.60 -9.48
C GLN A 214 12.03 4.44 -9.43
N ALA A 215 11.18 4.39 -8.42
CA ALA A 215 10.13 3.37 -8.30
C ALA A 215 9.16 3.39 -9.49
N LYS A 216 8.82 4.58 -9.99
CA LYS A 216 7.93 4.75 -11.15
C LYS A 216 8.60 4.54 -12.50
N ASN A 217 9.88 4.85 -12.62
CA ASN A 217 10.53 5.02 -13.92
C ASN A 217 11.74 4.09 -14.13
N GLY A 218 12.30 3.53 -13.09
CA GLY A 218 13.53 2.74 -13.14
C GLY A 218 13.37 1.26 -12.88
N VAL A 219 12.13 0.76 -12.80
CA VAL A 219 11.84 -0.67 -12.58
C VAL A 219 10.74 -1.15 -13.50
N ASN A 220 10.78 -2.46 -13.83
CA ASN A 220 9.71 -3.09 -14.59
C ASN A 220 8.51 -3.40 -13.69
N LEU A 221 7.38 -2.75 -13.95
CA LEU A 221 6.16 -2.86 -13.16
C LEU A 221 5.26 -4.05 -13.57
N GLU A 222 5.66 -4.90 -14.51
CA GLU A 222 4.86 -6.08 -14.90
C GLU A 222 4.72 -7.10 -13.76
N GLY A 223 5.71 -7.19 -12.86
CA GLY A 223 5.71 -8.11 -11.71
C GLY A 223 6.05 -7.44 -10.37
N THR A 224 6.24 -6.13 -10.36
CA THR A 224 6.67 -5.36 -9.18
C THR A 224 5.74 -4.16 -9.00
N PHE A 225 5.52 -3.75 -7.75
CA PHE A 225 4.77 -2.53 -7.42
C PHE A 225 5.72 -1.40 -7.04
N GLU A 226 5.38 -0.17 -7.43
CA GLU A 226 6.13 1.03 -7.07
C GLU A 226 6.45 1.08 -5.56
N ILE A 227 5.45 0.76 -4.72
CA ILE A 227 5.61 0.77 -3.26
C ILE A 227 6.72 -0.17 -2.77
N GLN A 228 6.87 -1.34 -3.38
CA GLN A 228 7.91 -2.30 -2.98
C GLN A 228 9.31 -1.78 -3.28
N GLU A 229 9.49 -1.08 -4.40
CA GLU A 229 10.77 -0.50 -4.75
C GLU A 229 11.12 0.69 -3.83
N GLU A 230 10.14 1.53 -3.48
CA GLU A 230 10.36 2.59 -2.50
C GLU A 230 10.77 2.03 -1.12
N ILE A 231 10.10 0.96 -0.66
CA ILE A 231 10.43 0.26 0.59
C ILE A 231 11.86 -0.25 0.54
N PHE A 232 12.27 -0.86 -0.58
CA PHE A 232 13.62 -1.36 -0.78
C PHE A 232 14.67 -0.25 -0.59
N PHE A 233 14.49 0.92 -1.22
CA PHE A 233 15.43 2.04 -1.05
C PHE A 233 15.47 2.58 0.37
N LYS A 234 14.32 2.74 1.01
CA LYS A 234 14.22 3.25 2.39
C LYS A 234 14.91 2.30 3.40
N ASN A 235 14.76 0.99 3.21
CA ASN A 235 15.40 -0.01 4.04
C ASN A 235 16.92 -0.09 3.79
N ASN A 236 17.36 0.03 2.54
CA ASN A 236 18.77 0.06 2.19
C ASN A 236 19.46 1.29 2.78
N LEU A 237 18.80 2.46 2.76
CA LEU A 237 19.32 3.66 3.41
C LEU A 237 19.56 3.43 4.92
N LEU A 238 18.56 2.90 5.63
CA LEU A 238 18.70 2.60 7.06
C LEU A 238 19.86 1.64 7.31
N THR A 239 19.95 0.56 6.52
CA THR A 239 21.03 -0.44 6.62
C THR A 239 22.40 0.20 6.40
N SER A 240 22.54 1.05 5.37
CA SER A 240 23.78 1.76 5.07
C SER A 240 24.17 2.71 6.19
N LEU A 241 23.21 3.50 6.72
CA LEU A 241 23.50 4.39 7.85
C LEU A 241 23.92 3.63 9.09
N GLN A 242 23.29 2.51 9.39
CA GLN A 242 23.71 1.64 10.50
C GLN A 242 25.13 1.10 10.32
N ALA A 243 25.50 0.69 9.10
CA ALA A 243 26.87 0.26 8.77
C ALA A 243 27.87 1.40 8.98
N PHE A 244 27.54 2.59 8.51
CA PHE A 244 28.42 3.78 8.63
C PHE A 244 28.62 4.23 10.08
N GLU A 245 27.59 4.16 10.90
CA GLU A 245 27.70 4.47 12.34
C GLU A 245 28.54 3.41 13.10
N ARG A 246 28.70 2.19 12.53
CA ARG A 246 29.67 1.19 13.03
C ARG A 246 31.08 1.37 12.50
N GLY A 247 31.30 2.39 11.61
CA GLY A 247 32.62 2.67 11.01
C GLY A 247 32.88 1.91 9.71
N GLU A 248 31.89 1.22 9.13
CA GLU A 248 31.97 0.52 7.84
C GLU A 248 31.81 1.53 6.69
N LEU A 249 32.73 2.48 6.59
CA LEU A 249 32.66 3.62 5.67
C LEU A 249 33.27 3.28 4.30
N PRO A 250 32.76 3.86 3.20
CA PRO A 250 33.35 3.70 1.88
C PRO A 250 34.82 4.12 1.86
N ASN A 251 35.66 3.27 1.29
CA ASN A 251 37.10 3.54 1.14
C ASN A 251 37.55 3.02 -0.22
N TYR A 252 37.54 3.89 -1.23
CA TYR A 252 37.89 3.60 -2.60
C TYR A 252 39.15 4.39 -2.99
N THR A 253 40.06 3.75 -3.74
CA THR A 253 41.20 4.39 -4.38
C THR A 253 40.76 5.28 -5.55
N ALA A 254 41.63 6.14 -6.04
CA ALA A 254 41.35 6.94 -7.21
C ALA A 254 41.07 6.10 -8.48
N GLU A 255 41.76 4.96 -8.63
CA GLU A 255 41.54 4.02 -9.74
C GLU A 255 40.17 3.36 -9.64
N GLU A 256 39.77 2.90 -8.45
CA GLU A 256 38.44 2.30 -8.22
C GLU A 256 37.33 3.32 -8.47
N PHE A 257 37.51 4.57 -8.08
CA PHE A 257 36.57 5.64 -8.40
C PHE A 257 36.43 5.83 -9.92
N GLN A 258 37.51 5.94 -10.65
CA GLN A 258 37.47 6.09 -12.11
C GLN A 258 36.77 4.91 -12.77
N LYS A 259 37.01 3.70 -12.27
CA LYS A 259 36.35 2.48 -12.76
C LYS A 259 34.85 2.48 -12.46
N ALA A 260 34.44 2.89 -11.27
CA ALA A 260 33.02 2.95 -10.91
C ALA A 260 32.27 4.00 -11.73
N GLU A 261 32.84 5.21 -11.88
CA GLU A 261 32.28 6.27 -12.70
C GLU A 261 32.16 5.86 -14.18
N ALA A 262 33.21 5.26 -14.75
CA ALA A 262 33.16 4.75 -16.13
C ALA A 262 32.12 3.62 -16.30
N ALA A 263 31.95 2.75 -15.31
CA ALA A 263 30.97 1.66 -15.35
C ALA A 263 29.52 2.21 -15.30
N GLU A 264 29.26 3.20 -14.45
CA GLU A 264 27.96 3.88 -14.35
C GLU A 264 27.61 4.56 -15.69
N GLN A 265 28.52 5.37 -16.23
CA GLN A 265 28.34 6.05 -17.51
C GLN A 265 28.10 5.04 -18.65
N ALA A 266 28.89 3.97 -18.73
CA ALA A 266 28.71 2.93 -19.74
C ALA A 266 27.38 2.20 -19.60
N ALA A 267 26.92 1.91 -18.37
CA ALA A 267 25.62 1.31 -18.13
C ALA A 267 24.49 2.25 -18.55
N TYR A 268 24.54 3.52 -18.18
CA TYR A 268 23.57 4.52 -18.63
C TYR A 268 23.54 4.64 -20.16
N GLN A 269 24.71 4.74 -20.83
CA GLN A 269 24.78 4.80 -22.29
C GLN A 269 24.16 3.55 -22.96
N ARG A 270 24.35 2.36 -22.39
CA ARG A 270 23.66 1.14 -22.90
C ARG A 270 22.14 1.28 -22.81
N THR A 271 21.60 1.92 -21.78
CA THR A 271 20.15 2.16 -21.68
C THR A 271 19.65 3.14 -22.75
N GLN A 272 20.48 4.09 -23.18
CA GLN A 272 20.08 5.10 -24.17
C GLN A 272 20.22 4.60 -25.61
N ASN A 273 21.20 3.75 -25.89
CA ASN A 273 21.57 3.33 -27.24
C ASN A 273 21.29 1.85 -27.54
N GLY A 274 21.04 1.02 -26.51
CA GLY A 274 20.78 -0.41 -26.64
C GLY A 274 19.31 -0.72 -27.00
N PRO A 275 18.99 -1.99 -27.31
CA PRO A 275 17.62 -2.44 -27.52
C PRO A 275 16.84 -2.42 -26.19
N ASP A 276 15.59 -1.98 -26.23
CA ASP A 276 14.69 -1.89 -25.08
C ASP A 276 13.59 -2.96 -25.07
N THR A 277 13.67 -3.92 -25.95
CA THR A 277 12.61 -4.94 -26.17
C THR A 277 12.36 -5.88 -24.98
N LYS A 278 13.24 -5.88 -23.97
CA LYS A 278 13.14 -6.75 -22.79
C LYS A 278 12.92 -5.98 -21.49
N TRP A 279 12.68 -4.68 -21.55
CA TRP A 279 12.61 -3.84 -20.35
C TRP A 279 11.22 -3.77 -19.72
N GLY A 280 10.22 -4.46 -20.28
CA GLY A 280 8.84 -4.41 -19.81
C GLY A 280 8.27 -3.00 -19.88
N THR A 281 7.89 -2.43 -18.75
CA THR A 281 7.32 -1.07 -18.66
C THR A 281 8.36 0.05 -18.70
N ILE A 282 9.66 -0.26 -18.64
CA ILE A 282 10.75 0.74 -18.64
C ILE A 282 10.94 1.29 -20.06
N THR A 283 11.12 2.60 -20.17
CA THR A 283 11.43 3.29 -21.41
C THR A 283 12.73 4.11 -21.28
N ARG A 284 13.38 4.47 -22.40
CA ARG A 284 14.55 5.37 -22.36
C ARG A 284 14.24 6.69 -21.69
N GLU A 285 13.05 7.22 -21.93
CA GLU A 285 12.59 8.47 -21.31
C GLU A 285 12.45 8.32 -19.79
N SER A 286 11.87 7.21 -19.32
CA SER A 286 11.74 6.94 -17.89
C SER A 286 13.09 6.74 -17.21
N VAL A 287 14.05 6.06 -17.88
CA VAL A 287 15.42 5.95 -17.39
C VAL A 287 16.11 7.32 -17.30
N ARG A 288 15.91 8.20 -18.30
CA ARG A 288 16.47 9.55 -18.27
C ARG A 288 15.95 10.37 -17.09
N LYS A 289 14.63 10.36 -16.86
CA LYS A 289 14.02 11.01 -15.69
C LYS A 289 14.60 10.50 -14.37
N SER A 290 14.75 9.18 -14.27
CA SER A 290 15.36 8.57 -13.09
C SER A 290 16.83 8.96 -12.93
N GLN A 291 17.59 9.10 -14.04
CA GLN A 291 19.00 9.52 -14.00
C GLN A 291 19.15 10.98 -13.58
N ASP A 292 18.32 11.87 -14.11
CA ASP A 292 18.33 13.28 -13.74
C ASP A 292 18.09 13.46 -12.23
N GLU A 293 17.10 12.75 -11.68
CA GLU A 293 16.80 12.81 -10.26
C GLU A 293 17.88 12.14 -9.39
N TRP A 294 18.50 11.04 -9.89
CA TRP A 294 19.61 10.40 -9.21
C TRP A 294 20.84 11.34 -9.07
N LEU A 295 21.10 12.21 -10.02
CA LEU A 295 22.17 13.19 -9.90
C LEU A 295 21.92 14.19 -8.76
N HIS A 296 20.68 14.61 -8.54
CA HIS A 296 20.30 15.43 -7.38
C HIS A 296 20.48 14.68 -6.07
N TYR A 297 19.99 13.45 -6.01
CA TYR A 297 20.19 12.53 -4.88
C TYR A 297 21.67 12.33 -4.55
N ARG A 298 22.50 12.01 -5.56
CA ARG A 298 23.95 11.83 -5.43
C ARG A 298 24.61 13.07 -4.81
N ASN A 299 24.29 14.25 -5.31
CA ASN A 299 24.86 15.50 -4.81
C ASN A 299 24.41 15.79 -3.37
N ALA A 300 23.16 15.56 -3.05
CA ALA A 300 22.63 15.73 -1.70
C ALA A 300 23.27 14.74 -0.71
N TRP A 301 23.48 13.49 -1.12
CA TRP A 301 24.22 12.51 -0.33
C TRP A 301 25.63 12.97 -0.01
N ILE A 302 26.37 13.42 -1.03
CA ILE A 302 27.75 13.91 -0.87
C ILE A 302 27.80 15.11 0.09
N ALA A 303 26.86 16.03 -0.02
CA ALA A 303 26.76 17.18 0.88
C ALA A 303 26.51 16.75 2.34
N PHE A 304 25.58 15.81 2.57
CA PHE A 304 25.34 15.21 3.88
C PHE A 304 26.58 14.48 4.40
N ALA A 305 27.18 13.62 3.58
CA ALA A 305 28.32 12.81 3.96
C ALA A 305 29.56 13.67 4.32
N ARG A 306 29.80 14.76 3.59
CA ARG A 306 30.86 15.74 3.92
C ARG A 306 30.68 16.35 5.31
N GLN A 307 29.42 16.63 5.71
CA GLN A 307 29.11 17.16 7.04
C GLN A 307 29.24 16.09 8.12
N LYS A 308 28.70 14.91 7.89
CA LYS A 308 28.57 13.86 8.91
C LYS A 308 29.82 12.96 9.04
N TYR A 309 30.47 12.68 7.91
CA TYR A 309 31.61 11.76 7.80
C TYR A 309 32.82 12.43 7.11
N PRO A 310 33.37 13.52 7.68
CA PRO A 310 34.41 14.34 7.01
C PRO A 310 35.74 13.63 6.76
N GLY A 311 35.94 12.45 7.40
CA GLY A 311 37.14 11.60 7.18
C GLY A 311 37.12 10.79 5.90
N VAL A 312 35.99 10.71 5.19
CA VAL A 312 35.85 9.95 3.94
C VAL A 312 35.94 10.90 2.74
N SER A 313 36.75 10.56 1.75
CA SER A 313 36.92 11.36 0.56
C SER A 313 35.63 11.43 -0.28
N GLU A 314 35.41 12.56 -0.95
CA GLU A 314 34.30 12.72 -1.88
C GLU A 314 34.33 11.67 -3.00
N GLN A 315 35.51 11.29 -3.46
CA GLN A 315 35.71 10.25 -4.47
C GLN A 315 35.20 8.88 -3.98
N SER A 316 35.46 8.54 -2.71
CA SER A 316 34.95 7.28 -2.14
C SER A 316 33.42 7.26 -2.09
N TRP A 317 32.79 8.38 -1.71
CA TRP A 317 31.32 8.49 -1.73
C TRP A 317 30.74 8.38 -3.15
N LYS A 318 31.37 9.05 -4.12
CA LYS A 318 30.98 8.95 -5.53
C LYS A 318 31.10 7.52 -6.04
N ALA A 319 32.24 6.86 -5.80
CA ALA A 319 32.46 5.48 -6.23
C ALA A 319 31.40 4.51 -5.67
N TRP A 320 31.07 4.68 -4.40
CA TRP A 320 30.03 3.88 -3.75
C TRP A 320 28.66 4.09 -4.40
N LEU A 321 28.26 5.34 -4.63
CA LEU A 321 26.97 5.68 -5.25
C LEU A 321 26.91 5.25 -6.73
N ASP A 322 27.99 5.43 -7.48
CA ASP A 322 28.07 5.05 -8.90
C ASP A 322 28.03 3.54 -9.08
N THR A 323 28.61 2.78 -8.13
CA THR A 323 28.53 1.31 -8.10
C THR A 323 27.10 0.85 -7.86
N ASP A 324 26.39 1.45 -6.90
CA ASP A 324 24.97 1.14 -6.62
C ASP A 324 24.10 1.48 -7.83
N ARG A 325 24.31 2.65 -8.47
CA ARG A 325 23.58 3.06 -9.67
C ARG A 325 23.80 2.12 -10.84
N THR A 326 25.02 1.68 -11.04
CA THR A 326 25.36 0.66 -12.05
C THR A 326 24.57 -0.63 -11.82
N GLY A 327 24.44 -1.06 -10.56
CA GLY A 327 23.63 -2.19 -10.18
C GLY A 327 22.15 -2.03 -10.53
N MET A 328 21.59 -0.83 -10.36
CA MET A 328 20.20 -0.54 -10.73
C MET A 328 19.97 -0.70 -12.24
N PHE A 329 20.86 -0.19 -13.09
CA PHE A 329 20.76 -0.38 -14.54
C PHE A 329 20.89 -1.83 -14.95
N ASN A 330 21.81 -2.57 -14.35
CA ASN A 330 22.05 -3.96 -14.70
C ASN A 330 20.85 -4.88 -14.40
N ARG A 331 19.90 -4.48 -13.53
CA ARG A 331 18.70 -5.27 -13.24
C ARG A 331 17.81 -5.51 -14.47
N PHE A 332 17.83 -4.65 -15.47
CA PHE A 332 17.02 -4.76 -16.69
C PHE A 332 17.82 -4.78 -18.00
N LEU A 333 19.15 -4.65 -17.93
CA LEU A 333 20.02 -4.73 -19.12
C LEU A 333 20.41 -6.16 -19.54
N HIS A 334 19.98 -7.18 -18.77
CA HIS A 334 20.36 -8.59 -18.99
C HIS A 334 19.21 -9.44 -19.56
#